data_f95b1c58cc5e436f7d645739687eb720
#
_entry.id   f95b1c58cc5e436f7d645739687eb720
#
_cell.length_a   1.000
_cell.length_b   1.000
_cell.length_c   1.000
_cell.angle_alpha   90.00
_cell.angle_beta   90.00
_cell.angle_gamma   90.00
#
_symmetry.space_group_name_H-M   'P 1'
#
loop_
_entity.id
_entity.type
_entity.pdbx_description
1 polymer ?
#
loop_
_entity_poly.entity_id
_entity_poly.type
_entity_poly.pdbx_seq_one_letter_code
_entity_poly.pdbx_strand_id
1 'polypeptide(L)'
;TAATSIDVLDIDGATDIGAAIVDADLFIIDDGAGGTNRKTAASRIKTYAGTTQAVQSDIEAETNQDTYVPPDLIKHSPGVAKFWVKWEQGGSHSSAVSYNSDSVTDGGAVGDTDHVITNDFSGTNYVIASGSDDNGSTGFSTNWTGGTMAAGTLTTITRQNSNGNAVDIDHVNIILYGDQ
;
A
#
# COMPACT_ATOMS: atom_id res chain seq x y z
N THR A 1 -41.06 -37.22 26.03
CA THR A 1 -40.89 -35.94 25.27
C THR A 1 -40.71 -36.28 23.81
N ALA A 2 -41.66 -35.93 22.92
CA ALA A 2 -41.50 -36.11 21.51
C ALA A 2 -40.29 -35.26 21.06
N ALA A 3 -39.36 -35.88 20.29
CA ALA A 3 -38.27 -35.14 19.65
C ALA A 3 -38.92 -34.20 18.63
N THR A 4 -38.68 -32.92 18.73
CA THR A 4 -39.11 -31.95 17.71
C THR A 4 -38.16 -32.10 16.54
N SER A 5 -38.69 -32.55 15.39
CA SER A 5 -37.88 -32.63 14.16
C SER A 5 -37.62 -31.23 13.60
N ILE A 6 -36.47 -31.00 13.01
CA ILE A 6 -36.10 -29.72 12.41
C ILE A 6 -36.97 -29.34 11.19
N ASP A 7 -37.63 -30.35 10.58
CA ASP A 7 -38.54 -30.18 9.47
C ASP A 7 -39.90 -29.55 9.82
N VAL A 8 -40.22 -29.43 11.13
CA VAL A 8 -41.40 -28.69 11.62
C VAL A 8 -41.03 -27.29 12.16
N LEU A 9 -39.80 -26.89 12.02
CA LEU A 9 -39.35 -25.55 12.44
C LEU A 9 -39.64 -24.55 11.33
N ASP A 10 -40.65 -23.70 11.56
CA ASP A 10 -40.99 -22.58 10.67
C ASP A 10 -39.97 -21.44 10.84
N ILE A 11 -38.94 -21.41 9.96
CA ILE A 11 -37.86 -20.42 10.05
C ILE A 11 -38.31 -19.10 9.43
N ASP A 12 -39.06 -19.12 8.32
CA ASP A 12 -39.50 -17.91 7.61
C ASP A 12 -40.69 -17.22 8.27
N GLY A 13 -41.47 -17.96 9.06
CA GLY A 13 -42.53 -17.40 9.93
C GLY A 13 -42.03 -16.89 11.29
N ALA A 14 -40.76 -17.07 11.61
CA ALA A 14 -40.19 -16.58 12.87
C ALA A 14 -39.96 -15.06 12.87
N THR A 15 -39.94 -14.47 14.06
CA THR A 15 -39.60 -13.04 14.20
C THR A 15 -38.12 -12.82 13.87
N ASP A 16 -37.87 -11.86 12.99
CA ASP A 16 -36.50 -11.40 12.69
C ASP A 16 -35.76 -10.97 13.94
N ILE A 17 -34.49 -11.26 14.05
CA ILE A 17 -33.61 -10.80 15.12
C ILE A 17 -33.57 -9.26 15.23
N GLY A 18 -33.85 -8.53 14.15
CA GLY A 18 -33.96 -7.06 14.12
C GLY A 18 -32.65 -6.31 14.39
N ALA A 19 -31.53 -7.01 14.45
CA ALA A 19 -30.20 -6.47 14.73
C ALA A 19 -29.12 -7.26 13.98
N ALA A 20 -27.90 -6.70 13.89
CA ALA A 20 -26.75 -7.43 13.36
C ALA A 20 -26.40 -8.62 14.25
N ILE A 21 -25.97 -9.74 13.62
CA ILE A 21 -25.45 -10.90 14.34
C ILE A 21 -24.18 -10.51 15.10
N VAL A 22 -24.14 -10.84 16.40
CA VAL A 22 -22.97 -10.61 17.27
C VAL A 22 -22.31 -11.93 17.68
N ASP A 23 -21.07 -11.85 18.16
CA ASP A 23 -20.24 -13.02 18.48
C ASP A 23 -20.87 -14.01 19.48
N ALA A 24 -21.78 -13.54 20.31
CA ALA A 24 -22.49 -14.36 21.32
C ALA A 24 -23.72 -15.08 20.77
N ASP A 25 -24.25 -14.71 19.60
CA ASP A 25 -25.42 -15.34 19.00
C ASP A 25 -25.16 -16.81 18.69
N LEU A 26 -26.21 -17.63 18.82
CA LEU A 26 -26.08 -19.08 18.72
C LEU A 26 -26.74 -19.62 17.46
N PHE A 27 -26.04 -20.53 16.82
CA PHE A 27 -26.53 -21.35 15.70
C PHE A 27 -26.64 -22.83 16.12
N ILE A 28 -27.56 -23.54 15.48
CA ILE A 28 -27.63 -25.00 15.59
C ILE A 28 -26.85 -25.61 14.43
N ILE A 29 -25.97 -26.54 14.75
CA ILE A 29 -25.21 -27.32 13.77
C ILE A 29 -25.30 -28.79 14.06
N ASP A 30 -25.22 -29.64 13.04
CA ASP A 30 -24.90 -31.06 13.17
C ASP A 30 -23.38 -31.19 13.23
N ASP A 31 -22.87 -31.81 14.27
CA ASP A 31 -21.40 -31.96 14.47
C ASP A 31 -20.80 -33.15 13.71
N GLY A 32 -21.60 -33.85 12.91
CA GLY A 32 -21.17 -34.96 12.07
C GLY A 32 -20.81 -36.25 12.85
N ALA A 33 -20.85 -36.22 14.16
CA ALA A 33 -20.47 -37.35 15.03
C ALA A 33 -21.67 -38.18 15.49
N GLY A 34 -22.49 -38.69 14.57
CA GLY A 34 -23.60 -39.58 14.89
C GLY A 34 -24.93 -38.91 15.18
N GLY A 35 -25.22 -37.78 14.55
CA GLY A 35 -26.55 -37.16 14.52
C GLY A 35 -26.92 -36.39 15.77
N THR A 36 -25.97 -35.77 16.45
CA THR A 36 -26.23 -34.90 17.59
C THR A 36 -26.18 -33.45 17.23
N ASN A 37 -27.35 -32.77 17.20
CA ASN A 37 -27.39 -31.33 17.04
C ASN A 37 -26.72 -30.62 18.22
N ARG A 38 -25.87 -29.66 17.91
CA ARG A 38 -25.17 -28.84 18.89
C ARG A 38 -25.37 -27.36 18.62
N LYS A 39 -25.25 -26.56 19.65
CA LYS A 39 -25.20 -25.11 19.50
C LYS A 39 -23.74 -24.67 19.28
N THR A 40 -23.54 -23.71 18.39
CA THR A 40 -22.26 -23.01 18.23
C THR A 40 -22.47 -21.51 18.26
N ALA A 41 -21.52 -20.76 18.81
CA ALA A 41 -21.57 -19.30 18.77
C ALA A 41 -21.14 -18.78 17.38
N ALA A 42 -21.66 -17.60 17.00
CA ALA A 42 -21.29 -16.90 15.77
C ALA A 42 -19.78 -16.67 15.65
N SER A 43 -19.09 -16.41 16.77
CA SER A 43 -17.64 -16.28 16.81
C SER A 43 -16.89 -17.51 16.27
N ARG A 44 -17.41 -18.73 16.48
CA ARG A 44 -16.80 -19.96 15.96
C ARG A 44 -17.02 -20.09 14.45
N ILE A 45 -18.18 -19.68 13.94
CA ILE A 45 -18.46 -19.67 12.51
C ILE A 45 -17.56 -18.63 11.83
N LYS A 46 -17.39 -17.46 12.43
CA LYS A 46 -16.47 -16.42 11.98
C LYS A 46 -15.02 -16.94 11.90
N THR A 47 -14.56 -17.67 12.91
CA THR A 47 -13.22 -18.30 12.92
C THR A 47 -13.07 -19.36 11.82
N TYR A 48 -14.11 -20.15 11.56
CA TYR A 48 -14.09 -21.17 10.51
C TYR A 48 -14.20 -20.58 9.10
N ALA A 49 -15.06 -19.57 8.92
CA ALA A 49 -15.37 -18.97 7.62
C ALA A 49 -14.41 -17.84 7.25
N GLY A 50 -13.72 -17.23 8.22
CA GLY A 50 -12.96 -16.02 8.06
C GLY A 50 -11.45 -16.23 8.08
N THR A 51 -10.79 -15.95 6.98
CA THR A 51 -9.42 -15.45 7.05
C THR A 51 -9.45 -14.14 7.85
N THR A 52 -8.62 -14.03 8.87
CA THR A 52 -8.48 -12.79 9.66
C THR A 52 -7.89 -11.70 8.75
N GLN A 53 -8.40 -10.48 8.87
CA GLN A 53 -7.78 -9.34 8.19
C GLN A 53 -6.36 -9.14 8.74
N ALA A 54 -5.39 -8.94 7.86
CA ALA A 54 -4.04 -8.54 8.23
C ALA A 54 -4.06 -7.19 8.95
N VAL A 55 -3.12 -6.98 9.85
CA VAL A 55 -2.78 -5.67 10.39
C VAL A 55 -1.47 -5.17 9.76
N GLN A 56 -1.15 -3.90 9.92
CA GLN A 56 0.05 -3.29 9.33
C GLN A 56 1.32 -4.10 9.61
N SER A 57 1.52 -4.52 10.86
CA SER A 57 2.70 -5.30 11.25
C SER A 57 2.80 -6.66 10.55
N ASP A 58 1.69 -7.28 10.15
CA ASP A 58 1.69 -8.53 9.38
C ASP A 58 2.24 -8.30 7.97
N ILE A 59 1.89 -7.15 7.36
CA ILE A 59 2.34 -6.77 6.02
C ILE A 59 3.82 -6.41 6.04
N GLU A 60 4.27 -5.65 7.04
CA GLU A 60 5.68 -5.26 7.18
C GLU A 60 6.60 -6.44 7.48
N ALA A 61 6.14 -7.40 8.29
CA ALA A 61 6.91 -8.59 8.65
C ALA A 61 6.93 -9.68 7.56
N GLU A 62 5.97 -9.66 6.62
CA GLU A 62 5.82 -10.65 5.51
C GLU A 62 5.79 -12.12 5.99
N THR A 63 5.37 -12.38 7.23
CA THR A 63 5.44 -13.72 7.84
C THR A 63 4.10 -14.43 8.01
N ASN A 64 2.98 -13.68 7.97
CA ASN A 64 1.66 -14.25 8.17
C ASN A 64 1.08 -14.78 6.85
N GLN A 65 0.67 -16.07 6.84
CA GLN A 65 0.12 -16.74 5.65
C GLN A 65 -1.41 -16.93 5.71
N ASP A 66 -2.02 -16.65 6.86
CA ASP A 66 -3.43 -16.98 7.13
C ASP A 66 -4.34 -15.74 7.19
N THR A 67 -3.87 -14.60 6.66
CA THR A 67 -4.61 -13.35 6.63
C THR A 67 -4.82 -12.85 5.20
N TYR A 68 -5.89 -12.08 4.98
CA TYR A 68 -6.05 -11.33 3.73
C TYR A 68 -5.62 -9.88 3.93
N VAL A 69 -5.06 -9.27 2.90
CA VAL A 69 -4.63 -7.87 2.91
C VAL A 69 -5.76 -7.00 2.37
N PRO A 70 -6.37 -6.14 3.18
CA PRO A 70 -7.34 -5.18 2.69
C PRO A 70 -6.64 -4.07 1.88
N PRO A 71 -7.35 -3.40 0.95
CA PRO A 71 -6.76 -2.41 0.05
C PRO A 71 -6.04 -1.26 0.74
N ASP A 72 -6.51 -0.84 1.92
CA ASP A 72 -5.93 0.25 2.71
C ASP A 72 -4.58 -0.10 3.35
N LEU A 73 -4.26 -1.39 3.47
CA LEU A 73 -2.98 -1.85 4.02
C LEU A 73 -1.91 -2.17 2.97
N ILE A 74 -2.25 -2.23 1.69
CA ILE A 74 -1.29 -2.52 0.61
C ILE A 74 -0.11 -1.54 0.63
N LYS A 75 -0.37 -0.29 1.00
CA LYS A 75 0.67 0.75 1.14
C LYS A 75 1.78 0.40 2.15
N HIS A 76 1.55 -0.49 3.09
CA HIS A 76 2.55 -0.89 4.08
C HIS A 76 3.46 -2.03 3.61
N SER A 77 3.21 -2.59 2.42
CA SER A 77 4.12 -3.59 1.85
C SER A 77 5.45 -2.94 1.45
N PRO A 78 6.60 -3.49 1.86
CA PRO A 78 7.92 -2.99 1.48
C PRO A 78 8.15 -2.95 -0.03
N GLY A 79 7.51 -3.85 -0.77
CA GLY A 79 7.63 -3.96 -2.23
C GLY A 79 6.77 -2.98 -3.04
N VAL A 80 5.93 -2.17 -2.38
CA VAL A 80 5.06 -1.21 -3.06
C VAL A 80 5.70 0.17 -3.10
N ALA A 81 5.74 0.77 -4.31
CA ALA A 81 6.21 2.14 -4.49
C ALA A 81 5.33 3.13 -3.69
N LYS A 82 5.95 3.99 -2.89
CA LYS A 82 5.28 4.99 -2.06
C LYS A 82 5.21 6.36 -2.72
N PHE A 83 6.08 6.60 -3.66
CA PHE A 83 6.16 7.81 -4.46
C PHE A 83 6.73 7.46 -5.82
N TRP A 84 6.24 8.08 -6.86
CA TRP A 84 6.88 8.09 -8.17
C TRP A 84 6.48 9.34 -8.94
N VAL A 85 7.40 9.85 -9.75
CA VAL A 85 7.15 10.99 -10.62
C VAL A 85 8.02 10.89 -11.86
N LYS A 86 7.44 11.32 -12.99
CA LYS A 86 8.17 11.64 -14.21
C LYS A 86 7.97 13.13 -14.48
N TRP A 87 9.06 13.85 -14.73
CA TRP A 87 9.03 15.29 -15.02
C TRP A 87 9.95 15.67 -16.16
N GLU A 88 9.72 16.87 -16.69
CA GLU A 88 10.57 17.52 -17.66
C GLU A 88 11.50 18.49 -16.91
N GLN A 89 12.81 18.30 -17.00
CA GLN A 89 13.80 19.10 -16.28
C GLN A 89 14.30 20.29 -17.09
N GLY A 90 14.43 20.15 -18.41
CA GLY A 90 14.89 21.23 -19.31
C GLY A 90 13.91 22.40 -19.52
N GLY A 91 12.77 22.39 -18.85
CA GLY A 91 11.70 23.38 -18.98
C GLY A 91 11.19 23.89 -17.64
N SER A 92 9.89 23.74 -17.41
CA SER A 92 9.21 24.28 -16.23
C SER A 92 9.28 23.40 -14.99
N HIS A 93 10.04 22.32 -14.99
CA HIS A 93 10.10 21.31 -13.91
C HIS A 93 8.70 20.77 -13.53
N SER A 94 7.79 20.70 -14.48
CA SER A 94 6.44 20.22 -14.23
C SER A 94 6.36 18.70 -14.27
N SER A 95 5.64 18.10 -13.33
CA SER A 95 5.38 16.66 -13.38
C SER A 95 4.45 16.33 -14.55
N ALA A 96 4.88 15.39 -15.41
CA ALA A 96 4.02 14.87 -16.47
C ALA A 96 3.01 13.85 -15.92
N VAL A 97 3.48 12.97 -15.02
CA VAL A 97 2.67 11.97 -14.28
C VAL A 97 3.33 11.71 -12.93
N SER A 98 2.52 11.50 -11.90
CA SER A 98 3.02 11.29 -10.54
C SER A 98 2.05 10.51 -9.65
N TYR A 99 2.58 9.98 -8.56
CA TYR A 99 1.84 9.43 -7.44
C TYR A 99 2.49 9.92 -6.14
N ASN A 100 1.68 10.40 -5.21
CA ASN A 100 2.10 10.93 -3.91
C ASN A 100 3.05 12.15 -4.01
N SER A 101 3.03 12.88 -5.13
CA SER A 101 3.81 14.09 -5.36
C SER A 101 2.91 15.31 -5.24
N ASP A 102 3.28 16.26 -4.37
CA ASP A 102 2.61 17.55 -4.24
C ASP A 102 3.17 18.54 -5.26
N SER A 103 4.50 18.64 -5.34
CA SER A 103 5.15 19.54 -6.30
C SER A 103 6.50 19.01 -6.77
N VAL A 104 6.87 19.46 -7.96
CA VAL A 104 8.20 19.32 -8.57
C VAL A 104 8.62 20.71 -9.03
N THR A 105 9.74 21.21 -8.53
CA THR A 105 10.23 22.57 -8.82
C THR A 105 11.72 22.59 -9.09
N ASP A 106 12.19 23.62 -9.79
CA ASP A 106 13.60 23.89 -10.00
C ASP A 106 14.30 24.12 -8.64
N GLY A 107 15.36 23.39 -8.37
CA GLY A 107 16.18 23.52 -7.16
C GLY A 107 17.14 24.73 -7.18
N GLY A 108 17.14 25.48 -8.28
CA GLY A 108 17.91 26.72 -8.42
C GLY A 108 19.34 26.55 -8.91
N ALA A 109 19.84 25.32 -9.06
CA ALA A 109 21.11 25.03 -9.73
C ALA A 109 20.88 24.06 -10.88
N VAL A 110 21.76 24.11 -11.88
CA VAL A 110 21.67 23.21 -13.05
C VAL A 110 21.63 21.75 -12.60
N GLY A 111 20.67 21.01 -13.11
CA GLY A 111 20.45 19.59 -12.79
C GLY A 111 19.67 19.34 -11.52
N ASP A 112 19.43 20.33 -10.68
CA ASP A 112 18.72 20.19 -9.41
C ASP A 112 17.20 20.21 -9.61
N THR A 113 16.50 19.34 -8.89
CA THR A 113 15.04 19.34 -8.85
C THR A 113 14.58 19.04 -7.42
N ASP A 114 13.71 19.89 -6.90
CA ASP A 114 13.08 19.72 -5.59
C ASP A 114 11.72 19.04 -5.74
N HIS A 115 11.49 18.04 -4.91
CA HIS A 115 10.26 17.27 -4.82
C HIS A 115 9.63 17.44 -3.44
N VAL A 116 8.32 17.71 -3.41
CA VAL A 116 7.51 17.67 -2.18
C VAL A 116 6.60 16.45 -2.25
N ILE A 117 6.61 15.67 -1.19
CA ILE A 117 5.86 14.41 -1.05
C ILE A 117 4.56 14.72 -0.30
N THR A 118 3.42 14.29 -0.82
CA THR A 118 2.10 14.59 -0.22
C THR A 118 1.88 13.86 1.10
N ASN A 119 2.19 12.55 1.13
CA ASN A 119 2.16 11.75 2.36
C ASN A 119 3.60 11.37 2.69
N ASP A 120 4.12 11.92 3.77
CA ASP A 120 5.50 11.76 4.19
C ASP A 120 5.88 10.30 4.44
N PHE A 121 7.13 9.97 4.21
CA PHE A 121 7.74 8.75 4.75
C PHE A 121 7.90 8.86 6.27
N SER A 122 8.00 7.74 6.96
CA SER A 122 8.25 7.71 8.41
C SER A 122 9.62 8.30 8.80
N GLY A 123 10.52 8.47 7.84
CA GLY A 123 11.86 9.03 8.04
C GLY A 123 12.62 9.15 6.73
N THR A 124 13.94 9.17 6.82
CA THR A 124 14.84 9.29 5.66
C THR A 124 15.30 7.92 5.09
N ASN A 125 14.82 6.81 5.65
CA ASN A 125 15.24 5.46 5.27
C ASN A 125 14.40 4.92 4.11
N TYR A 126 14.44 5.57 2.97
CA TYR A 126 13.80 5.09 1.74
C TYR A 126 14.83 4.92 0.62
N VAL A 127 14.52 4.05 -0.33
CA VAL A 127 15.38 3.73 -1.48
C VAL A 127 14.86 4.45 -2.71
N ILE A 128 15.77 4.98 -3.51
CA ILE A 128 15.49 5.69 -4.76
C ILE A 128 15.91 4.83 -5.94
N ALA A 129 14.98 4.53 -6.83
CA ALA A 129 15.27 4.08 -8.17
C ALA A 129 15.02 5.22 -9.15
N SER A 130 15.94 5.46 -10.07
CA SER A 130 15.85 6.57 -11.01
C SER A 130 16.15 6.17 -12.43
N GLY A 131 15.58 6.88 -13.38
CA GLY A 131 15.88 6.81 -14.79
C GLY A 131 15.87 8.21 -15.42
N SER A 132 16.60 8.36 -16.51
CA SER A 132 16.69 9.61 -17.25
C SER A 132 16.69 9.34 -18.74
N ASP A 133 16.10 10.22 -19.50
CA ASP A 133 16.06 10.20 -20.97
C ASP A 133 16.34 11.59 -21.51
N ASP A 134 17.30 11.65 -22.45
CA ASP A 134 17.63 12.86 -23.18
C ASP A 134 17.75 12.49 -24.66
N ASN A 135 16.93 13.10 -25.48
CA ASN A 135 16.72 12.80 -26.89
C ASN A 135 18.00 12.99 -27.71
N GLY A 136 18.91 12.03 -27.65
CA GLY A 136 20.10 11.94 -28.50
C GLY A 136 21.43 12.13 -27.80
N SER A 137 21.51 12.20 -26.49
CA SER A 137 22.75 12.33 -25.74
C SER A 137 23.12 11.08 -24.93
N THR A 138 24.38 10.94 -24.63
CA THR A 138 24.96 9.75 -24.02
C THR A 138 24.91 9.78 -22.51
N GLY A 139 24.13 8.89 -21.93
CA GLY A 139 24.23 8.42 -20.55
C GLY A 139 24.17 9.48 -19.45
N PHE A 140 23.01 9.64 -18.84
CA PHE A 140 22.81 10.46 -17.63
C PHE A 140 22.50 9.59 -16.43
N SER A 141 22.84 10.07 -15.25
CA SER A 141 22.42 9.48 -13.98
C SER A 141 21.75 10.51 -13.12
N THR A 142 20.61 10.16 -12.57
CA THR A 142 19.94 10.97 -11.54
C THR A 142 20.38 10.46 -10.17
N ASN A 143 20.92 11.34 -9.38
CA ASN A 143 21.42 11.02 -8.05
C ASN A 143 20.80 11.99 -7.03
N TRP A 144 20.71 11.54 -5.78
CA TRP A 144 20.36 12.42 -4.66
C TRP A 144 21.61 13.09 -4.02
N THR A 145 22.83 12.81 -4.52
CA THR A 145 24.10 13.25 -3.95
C THR A 145 24.25 14.76 -4.02
N GLY A 146 24.15 15.40 -2.87
CA GLY A 146 24.26 16.84 -2.68
C GLY A 146 22.94 17.53 -2.35
N GLY A 147 21.83 16.82 -2.48
CA GLY A 147 20.49 17.32 -2.13
C GLY A 147 20.06 16.93 -0.70
N THR A 148 18.96 17.52 -0.29
CA THR A 148 18.30 17.20 0.97
C THR A 148 17.43 15.95 0.81
N MET A 149 17.51 15.04 1.77
CA MET A 149 16.63 13.90 1.89
C MET A 149 15.92 13.97 3.23
N ALA A 150 14.62 14.14 3.22
CA ALA A 150 13.77 14.20 4.40
C ALA A 150 12.51 13.37 4.21
N ALA A 151 11.72 13.18 5.25
CA ALA A 151 10.49 12.40 5.18
C ALA A 151 9.53 12.91 4.07
N GLY A 152 9.35 14.22 3.97
CA GLY A 152 8.40 14.87 3.05
C GLY A 152 9.04 15.61 1.88
N THR A 153 10.37 15.64 1.77
CA THR A 153 11.05 16.36 0.68
C THR A 153 12.29 15.63 0.21
N LEU A 154 12.59 15.78 -1.08
CA LEU A 154 13.76 15.20 -1.72
C LEU A 154 14.29 16.16 -2.78
N THR A 155 15.60 16.46 -2.77
CA THR A 155 16.26 17.10 -3.90
C THR A 155 17.05 16.07 -4.70
N THR A 156 16.84 16.01 -6.01
CA THR A 156 17.59 15.17 -6.94
C THR A 156 18.52 16.01 -7.80
N ILE A 157 19.64 15.44 -8.21
CA ILE A 157 20.60 16.08 -9.12
C ILE A 157 20.84 15.15 -10.31
N THR A 158 20.66 15.67 -11.50
CA THR A 158 20.99 14.98 -12.74
C THR A 158 22.40 15.34 -13.21
N ARG A 159 23.21 14.32 -13.51
CA ARG A 159 24.61 14.47 -13.92
C ARG A 159 24.91 13.72 -15.20
N GLN A 160 25.78 14.28 -16.01
CA GLN A 160 26.32 13.64 -17.19
C GLN A 160 27.34 12.57 -16.80
N ASN A 161 27.17 11.34 -17.28
CA ASN A 161 28.06 10.22 -16.90
C ASN A 161 29.50 10.38 -17.41
N SER A 162 29.71 11.11 -18.52
CA SER A 162 31.03 11.27 -19.13
C SER A 162 32.00 12.16 -18.34
N ASN A 163 31.48 13.13 -17.58
CA ASN A 163 32.31 14.12 -16.88
C ASN A 163 31.81 14.49 -15.46
N GLY A 164 30.65 13.97 -15.03
CA GLY A 164 30.08 14.22 -13.73
C GLY A 164 29.44 15.61 -13.55
N ASN A 165 29.37 16.43 -14.59
CA ASN A 165 28.76 17.75 -14.51
C ASN A 165 27.26 17.66 -14.33
N ALA A 166 26.68 18.57 -13.53
CA ALA A 166 25.25 18.72 -13.42
C ALA A 166 24.68 19.23 -14.77
N VAL A 167 23.50 18.76 -15.15
CA VAL A 167 22.87 19.07 -16.45
C VAL A 167 21.37 18.92 -16.36
N ASP A 168 20.64 19.82 -17.02
CA ASP A 168 19.20 19.68 -17.24
C ASP A 168 18.97 18.82 -18.48
N ILE A 169 18.07 17.86 -18.38
CA ILE A 169 17.73 16.93 -19.45
C ILE A 169 16.23 16.92 -19.75
N ASP A 170 15.84 16.27 -20.86
CA ASP A 170 14.43 16.30 -21.29
C ASP A 170 13.50 15.64 -20.27
N HIS A 171 13.81 14.41 -19.85
CA HIS A 171 12.93 13.69 -18.93
C HIS A 171 13.72 12.95 -17.85
N VAL A 172 13.21 13.04 -16.62
CA VAL A 172 13.69 12.29 -15.47
C VAL A 172 12.51 11.57 -14.81
N ASN A 173 12.79 10.41 -14.23
CA ASN A 173 11.82 9.71 -13.41
C ASN A 173 12.49 9.14 -12.15
N ILE A 174 11.75 9.11 -11.06
CA ILE A 174 12.15 8.47 -9.82
C ILE A 174 11.00 7.67 -9.23
N ILE A 175 11.37 6.62 -8.51
CA ILE A 175 10.45 5.79 -7.71
C ILE A 175 11.08 5.62 -6.34
N LEU A 176 10.30 5.80 -5.28
CA LEU A 176 10.74 5.63 -3.91
C LEU A 176 10.03 4.45 -3.24
N TYR A 177 10.81 3.67 -2.51
CA TYR A 177 10.36 2.57 -1.67
C TYR A 177 10.80 2.82 -0.24
N GLY A 178 9.91 2.65 0.72
CA GLY A 178 10.21 2.89 2.13
C GLY A 178 8.96 2.73 2.97
N ASP A 179 9.07 3.10 4.25
CA ASP A 179 7.98 3.07 5.20
C ASP A 179 7.23 4.42 5.24
N GLN A 180 5.86 4.36 5.19
CA GLN A 180 4.94 5.51 5.25
C GLN A 180 3.92 5.33 6.35
#